data_09f34823dcdeb6181cf4259f7708a9bc
#
_entry.id   09f34823dcdeb6181cf4259f7708a9bc
#
_cell.length_a   1.000
_cell.length_b   1.000
_cell.length_c   1.000
_cell.angle_alpha   90.00
_cell.angle_beta   90.00
_cell.angle_gamma   90.00
#
_symmetry.space_group_name_H-M   'P 1'
#
loop_
_entity.id
_entity.type
_entity.pdbx_description
1 polymer ?
#
loop_
_entity_poly.entity_id
_entity_poly.type
_entity_poly.pdbx_seq_one_letter_code
_entity_poly.pdbx_strand_id
1 'polypeptide(L)' 'MKKIDRHEVVRAIQRYLQLRKEERRLPLIVLKEQLSSVVGYSFDTLRPILLDLCQEGLLISGRTLNYTYFTLPEYV' A
#
# COMPACT_ATOMS: atom_id res chain seq x y z
N MET A 1 17.89 -7.48 14.42
CA MET A 1 16.92 -6.58 13.81
C MET A 1 16.13 -7.31 12.73
N LYS A 2 14.81 -7.33 12.85
CA LYS A 2 14.00 -8.07 11.92
C LYS A 2 13.81 -7.27 10.64
N LYS A 3 14.24 -7.83 9.51
CA LYS A 3 14.11 -7.18 8.22
C LYS A 3 12.72 -7.44 7.66
N ILE A 4 12.04 -6.39 7.22
CA ILE A 4 10.71 -6.52 6.64
C ILE A 4 10.84 -7.04 5.21
N ASP A 5 10.06 -8.08 4.89
CA ASP A 5 10.01 -8.64 3.55
C ASP A 5 9.10 -7.78 2.68
N ARG A 6 9.62 -7.35 1.52
CA ARG A 6 8.84 -6.56 0.55
C ARG A 6 7.58 -7.29 0.12
N HIS A 7 7.64 -8.60 -0.04
CA HIS A 7 6.50 -9.42 -0.44
C HIS A 7 5.41 -9.41 0.63
N GLU A 8 5.80 -9.32 1.90
CA GLU A 8 4.85 -9.22 3.00
C GLU A 8 4.04 -7.94 2.89
N VAL A 9 4.72 -6.83 2.56
CA VAL A 9 4.07 -5.53 2.38
C VAL A 9 3.07 -5.58 1.21
N VAL A 10 3.51 -6.10 0.07
CA VAL A 10 2.65 -6.21 -1.12
C VAL A 10 1.44 -7.09 -0.83
N ARG A 11 1.63 -8.22 -0.17
CA ARG A 11 0.53 -9.13 0.15
C ARG A 11 -0.48 -8.51 1.10
N ALA A 12 -0.01 -7.74 2.07
CA ALA A 12 -0.92 -7.06 3.01
C ALA A 12 -1.78 -6.03 2.27
N ILE A 13 -1.17 -5.24 1.39
CA ILE A 13 -1.88 -4.26 0.59
C ILE A 13 -2.86 -4.96 -0.36
N GLN A 14 -2.42 -6.02 -1.01
CA GLN A 14 -3.24 -6.80 -1.93
C GLN A 14 -4.48 -7.35 -1.22
N ARG A 15 -4.30 -7.91 -0.04
CA ARG A 15 -5.40 -8.45 0.75
C ARG A 15 -6.40 -7.37 1.14
N TYR A 16 -5.90 -6.21 1.54
CA TYR A 16 -6.75 -5.07 1.90
C TYR A 16 -7.58 -4.59 0.71
N LEU A 17 -6.93 -4.42 -0.46
CA LEU A 17 -7.61 -3.95 -1.67
C LEU A 17 -8.60 -4.98 -2.19
N GLN A 18 -8.27 -6.26 -2.08
CA GLN A 18 -9.17 -7.33 -2.49
C GLN A 18 -10.45 -7.32 -1.63
N LEU A 19 -10.29 -7.09 -0.33
CA LEU A 19 -11.42 -7.00 0.59
C LEU A 19 -12.30 -5.79 0.26
N ARG A 20 -11.68 -4.65 -0.04
CA ARG A 20 -12.44 -3.46 -0.47
C ARG A 20 -13.22 -3.74 -1.75
N LYS A 21 -12.61 -4.44 -2.70
CA LYS A 21 -13.26 -4.80 -3.96
C LYS A 21 -14.48 -5.70 -3.71
N GLU A 22 -14.32 -6.68 -2.84
CA GLU A 22 -15.41 -7.60 -2.47
C GLU A 22 -16.55 -6.86 -1.79
N GLU A 23 -16.23 -5.87 -0.95
CA GLU A 23 -17.22 -5.04 -0.27
C GLU A 23 -17.72 -3.89 -1.12
N ARG A 24 -17.25 -3.79 -2.36
CA ARG A 24 -17.60 -2.73 -3.31
C ARG A 24 -17.30 -1.34 -2.77
N ARG A 25 -16.20 -1.21 -2.03
CA ARG A 25 -15.73 0.07 -1.50
C ARG A 25 -14.75 0.70 -2.47
N LEU A 26 -15.19 1.71 -3.19
CA LEU A 26 -14.33 2.45 -4.10
C LEU A 26 -13.89 3.77 -3.46
N PRO A 27 -12.73 4.28 -3.85
CA PRO A 27 -11.74 3.74 -4.79
C PRO A 27 -10.88 2.62 -4.19
N LEU A 28 -10.25 1.81 -5.05
CA LEU A 28 -9.40 0.70 -4.62
C LEU A 28 -7.99 1.23 -4.33
N ILE A 29 -7.86 1.94 -3.25
CA ILE A 29 -6.61 2.56 -2.81
C ILE A 29 -6.44 2.39 -1.30
N VAL A 30 -5.18 2.52 -0.85
CA VAL A 30 -4.84 2.56 0.57
C VAL A 30 -4.29 3.96 0.85
N LEU A 31 -4.89 4.67 1.79
CA LEU A 31 -4.39 5.98 2.17
C LEU A 31 -3.12 5.85 3.00
N LYS A 32 -2.24 6.83 2.89
CA LYS A 32 -1.00 6.87 3.65
C LYS A 32 -1.25 6.64 5.15
N GLU A 33 -2.28 7.25 5.69
CA GLU A 33 -2.63 7.14 7.11
C GLU A 33 -3.11 5.75 7.50
N GLN A 34 -3.56 4.96 6.53
CA GLN A 34 -4.06 3.62 6.77
C GLN A 34 -2.99 2.54 6.64
N LEU A 35 -1.88 2.85 5.97
CA LEU A 35 -0.83 1.86 5.71
C LEU A 35 -0.29 1.21 6.97
N SER A 36 -0.08 1.99 8.01
CA SER A 36 0.44 1.48 9.27
C SER A 36 -0.44 0.38 9.85
N SER A 37 -1.76 0.58 9.81
CA SER A 37 -2.73 -0.42 10.29
C SER A 37 -2.82 -1.61 9.35
N VAL A 38 -2.75 -1.36 8.04
CA VAL A 38 -2.89 -2.42 7.03
C VAL A 38 -1.70 -3.37 7.06
N VAL A 39 -0.48 -2.84 7.14
CA VAL A 39 0.74 -3.63 7.07
C VAL A 39 1.26 -4.02 8.46
N GLY A 40 0.98 -3.22 9.47
CA GLY A 40 1.39 -3.51 10.83
C GLY A 40 2.74 -2.95 11.22
N TYR A 41 3.26 -1.98 10.46
CA TYR A 41 4.53 -1.31 10.74
C TYR A 41 4.32 0.20 10.62
N SER A 42 5.14 0.99 11.32
CA SER A 42 5.06 2.44 11.24
C SER A 42 5.37 2.91 9.82
N PHE A 43 4.82 4.05 9.43
CA PHE A 43 5.05 4.60 8.10
C PHE A 43 6.53 4.90 7.85
N ASP A 44 7.24 5.39 8.87
CA ASP A 44 8.67 5.67 8.73
C ASP A 44 9.47 4.41 8.41
N THR A 45 9.07 3.28 8.99
CA THR A 45 9.69 1.98 8.71
C THR A 45 9.35 1.51 7.29
N LEU A 46 8.13 1.75 6.84
CA LEU A 46 7.67 1.33 5.52
C LEU A 46 8.19 2.20 4.39
N ARG A 47 8.48 3.45 4.66
CA ARG A 47 8.83 4.44 3.63
C ARG A 47 9.89 3.97 2.63
N PRO A 48 11.07 3.48 3.04
CA PRO A 48 12.07 3.02 2.07
C PRO A 48 11.60 1.82 1.26
N ILE A 49 10.80 0.95 1.87
CA ILE A 49 10.26 -0.22 1.19
C ILE A 49 9.23 0.21 0.13
N LEU A 50 8.37 1.17 0.48
CA LEU A 50 7.37 1.69 -0.45
C LEU A 50 8.01 2.37 -1.65
N LEU A 51 9.08 3.15 -1.43
CA LEU A 51 9.82 3.80 -2.51
C LEU A 51 10.44 2.75 -3.44
N ASP A 52 11.02 1.72 -2.86
CA ASP A 52 11.63 0.63 -3.61
C ASP A 52 10.61 -0.09 -4.48
N LEU A 53 9.46 -0.40 -3.91
CA LEU A 53 8.37 -1.07 -4.63
C LEU A 53 7.83 -0.20 -5.76
N CYS A 54 7.71 1.10 -5.54
CA CYS A 54 7.25 2.03 -6.57
C CYS A 54 8.25 2.11 -7.72
N GLN A 55 9.55 2.14 -7.42
CA GLN A 55 10.59 2.18 -8.43
C GLN A 55 10.59 0.94 -9.30
N GLU A 56 10.24 -0.21 -8.73
CA GLU A 56 10.17 -1.47 -9.47
C GLU A 56 8.84 -1.68 -10.18
N GLY A 57 7.90 -0.76 -10.03
CA GLY A 57 6.59 -0.87 -10.66
C GLY A 57 5.65 -1.87 -9.99
N LEU A 58 5.99 -2.33 -8.80
CA LEU A 58 5.17 -3.28 -8.04
C LEU A 58 4.11 -2.59 -7.21
N LEU A 59 4.27 -1.29 -6.99
CA LEU A 59 3.33 -0.47 -6.23
C LEU A 59 3.16 0.86 -6.96
N ILE A 60 1.95 1.38 -6.95
CA ILE A 60 1.64 2.67 -7.54
C ILE A 60 1.29 3.64 -6.43
N SER A 61 1.92 4.81 -6.44
CA SER A 61 1.58 5.87 -5.50
C SER A 61 0.98 7.04 -6.29
N GLY A 62 0.08 7.75 -5.65
CA GLY A 62 -0.54 8.91 -6.23
C GLY A 62 -0.82 9.94 -5.16
N ARG A 63 -1.05 11.16 -5.60
CA ARG A 63 -1.29 12.28 -4.71
C ARG A 63 -2.48 13.09 -5.21
N THR A 64 -3.40 13.34 -4.31
CA THR A 64 -4.48 14.28 -4.58
C THR A 64 -4.25 15.56 -3.79
N LEU A 65 -5.14 16.50 -3.93
CA LEU A 65 -5.05 17.78 -3.19
C LEU A 65 -5.07 17.53 -1.67
N ASN A 66 -5.78 16.51 -1.22
CA ASN A 66 -6.03 16.29 0.20
C ASN A 66 -5.31 15.09 0.81
N TYR A 67 -4.80 14.17 -0.01
CA TYR A 67 -4.17 12.96 0.53
C TYR A 67 -3.21 12.29 -0.44
N THR A 68 -2.37 11.42 0.12
CA THR A 68 -1.49 10.53 -0.64
C THR A 68 -2.06 9.11 -0.52
N TYR A 69 -2.05 8.38 -1.63
CA TYR A 69 -2.59 7.02 -1.66
C TYR A 69 -1.62 6.05 -2.35
N PHE A 70 -1.86 4.77 -2.11
CA PHE A 70 -1.12 3.68 -2.74
C PHE A 70 -2.09 2.65 -3.28
N THR A 71 -1.75 2.04 -4.40
CA THR A 71 -2.53 0.97 -4.98
C THR A 71 -1.59 0.02 -5.73
N LEU A 72 -2.14 -1.08 -6.23
CA LEU A 72 -1.40 -2.04 -7.02
C LEU A 72 -1.76 -1.91 -8.49
N PRO A 73 -0.82 -2.22 -9.42
CA PRO A 73 -1.10 -2.12 -10.85
C PRO A 73 -2.34 -2.89 -11.28
N GLU A 74 -2.64 -4.01 -10.63
CA GLU A 74 -3.79 -4.85 -10.97
C GLU A 74 -5.14 -4.21 -10.62
N TYR A 75 -5.13 -3.13 -9.82
CA TYR A 75 -6.35 -2.44 -9.41
C TYR A 75 -6.50 -1.04 -10.02
N VAL A 76 -5.63 -0.70 -10.96
CA VAL A 76 -5.69 0.60 -11.63
C VAL A 76 -6.60 0.52 -12.87
#